data_af27515c3e9008bf5c13972aa6dddc62
#
_entry.id   af27515c3e9008bf5c13972aa6dddc62
#
_cell.length_a   1.000
_cell.length_b   1.000
_cell.length_c   1.000
_cell.angle_alpha   90.00
_cell.angle_beta   90.00
_cell.angle_gamma   90.00
#
_symmetry.space_group_name_H-M   'P 1'
#
loop_
_entity.id
_entity.type
_entity.pdbx_description
1 polymer ?
#
loop_
_entity_poly.entity_id
_entity_poly.type
_entity_poly.pdbx_seq_one_letter_code
_entity_poly.pdbx_strand_id
1 'polypeptide(L)'
;QHKKGSTMVNTQLKILRVFGPTGAEVSSVLRGIRDDGCPGLRLLERDGEFAICVQVSAPNRAMAEQYCEKWAARLRAKFGDDVFAEGETSLAQATLDALLEKRKLLVAVDEPTGRLLGSLLQPLPHSEAVFDFGTESYADPKKQKQIVVPPQLLKKFPGDVVQAAAGRALAAMQVTGADFAAAYMPASVGQCPFVLVCDRRGAVACALPPDMNDTFIANQILDLLRRRLFGLQLTDSCITFRPGHDRPLLVVSEAAKSRGNTVRFSLRRRTPPTRDADHTADFE
;
A
#
# COMPACT_ATOMS: atom_id res chain seq x y z
N GLN A 1 50.79 -36.23 11.14
CA GLN A 1 49.70 -35.44 11.75
C GLN A 1 49.38 -34.29 10.76
N HIS A 2 48.35 -34.49 9.93
CA HIS A 2 47.81 -33.40 9.10
C HIS A 2 46.92 -32.50 9.98
N LYS A 3 47.38 -31.30 10.33
CA LYS A 3 46.54 -30.22 10.80
C LYS A 3 45.54 -29.91 9.70
N LYS A 4 44.26 -30.30 9.86
CA LYS A 4 43.14 -29.72 9.12
C LYS A 4 43.08 -28.23 9.47
N GLY A 5 43.58 -27.37 8.58
CA GLY A 5 43.36 -25.93 8.69
C GLY A 5 41.86 -25.66 8.67
N SER A 6 41.31 -25.16 9.77
CA SER A 6 39.96 -24.62 9.82
C SER A 6 39.91 -23.43 8.89
N THR A 7 39.39 -23.59 7.68
CA THR A 7 39.14 -22.49 6.77
C THR A 7 38.07 -21.61 7.41
N MET A 8 38.42 -20.43 7.88
CA MET A 8 37.46 -19.47 8.42
C MET A 8 36.50 -19.09 7.29
N VAL A 9 35.26 -19.50 7.42
CA VAL A 9 34.20 -19.15 6.47
C VAL A 9 33.54 -17.86 6.95
N ASN A 10 33.53 -16.85 6.08
CA ASN A 10 32.87 -15.58 6.34
C ASN A 10 31.44 -15.64 5.79
N THR A 11 30.49 -15.36 6.64
CA THR A 11 29.07 -15.34 6.28
C THR A 11 28.53 -13.91 6.27
N GLN A 12 27.85 -13.55 5.21
CA GLN A 12 27.14 -12.28 5.07
C GLN A 12 25.64 -12.52 4.94
N LEU A 13 24.86 -11.59 5.48
CA LEU A 13 23.41 -11.58 5.46
C LEU A 13 22.92 -10.25 4.91
N LYS A 14 22.00 -10.30 3.94
CA LYS A 14 21.19 -9.15 3.53
C LYS A 14 19.71 -9.48 3.67
N ILE A 15 18.95 -8.51 4.11
CA ILE A 15 17.50 -8.63 4.27
C ILE A 15 16.86 -7.59 3.35
N LEU A 16 15.99 -8.07 2.45
CA LEU A 16 15.12 -7.20 1.64
C LEU A 16 13.71 -7.25 2.23
N ARG A 17 13.14 -6.07 2.40
CA ARG A 17 11.78 -5.91 2.91
C ARG A 17 10.85 -5.62 1.75
N VAL A 18 9.82 -6.44 1.58
CA VAL A 18 8.90 -6.41 0.43
C VAL A 18 7.46 -6.32 0.93
N PHE A 19 6.65 -5.51 0.26
CA PHE A 19 5.22 -5.40 0.50
C PHE A 19 4.48 -5.18 -0.83
N GLY A 20 3.30 -5.80 -0.97
CA GLY A 20 2.44 -5.69 -2.15
C GLY A 20 2.16 -7.02 -2.85
N PRO A 21 3.18 -7.87 -3.17
CA PRO A 21 2.94 -9.18 -3.74
C PRO A 21 2.25 -10.12 -2.76
N THR A 22 1.54 -11.11 -3.29
CA THR A 22 1.00 -12.22 -2.50
C THR A 22 2.11 -13.20 -2.10
N GLY A 23 1.90 -13.98 -1.02
CA GLY A 23 2.83 -15.02 -0.61
C GLY A 23 3.14 -16.05 -1.71
N ALA A 24 2.17 -16.33 -2.60
CA ALA A 24 2.36 -17.22 -3.75
C ALA A 24 3.31 -16.62 -4.79
N GLU A 25 3.18 -15.32 -5.08
CA GLU A 25 4.07 -14.59 -5.99
C GLU A 25 5.49 -14.53 -5.44
N VAL A 26 5.64 -14.16 -4.16
CA VAL A 26 6.94 -14.16 -3.48
C VAL A 26 7.57 -15.55 -3.54
N SER A 27 6.83 -16.60 -3.19
CA SER A 27 7.32 -17.98 -3.22
C SER A 27 7.75 -18.42 -4.62
N SER A 28 7.03 -18.01 -5.65
CA SER A 28 7.37 -18.30 -7.05
C SER A 28 8.70 -17.64 -7.46
N VAL A 29 8.89 -16.36 -7.13
CA VAL A 29 10.14 -15.63 -7.39
C VAL A 29 11.31 -16.30 -6.65
N LEU A 30 11.13 -16.63 -5.36
CA LEU A 30 12.19 -17.25 -4.57
C LEU A 30 12.58 -18.65 -5.06
N ARG A 31 11.62 -19.41 -5.60
CA ARG A 31 11.90 -20.69 -6.25
C ARG A 31 12.83 -20.49 -7.43
N GLY A 32 12.51 -19.56 -8.35
CA GLY A 32 13.38 -19.25 -9.49
C GLY A 32 14.78 -18.80 -9.07
N ILE A 33 14.90 -17.99 -8.02
CA ILE A 33 16.22 -17.57 -7.49
C ILE A 33 17.02 -18.75 -6.90
N ARG A 34 16.35 -19.74 -6.24
CA ARG A 34 17.00 -20.96 -5.75
C ARG A 34 17.46 -21.84 -6.92
N ASP A 35 16.61 -22.02 -7.93
CA ASP A 35 16.93 -22.81 -9.12
C ASP A 35 18.12 -22.21 -9.89
N ASP A 36 18.30 -20.89 -9.84
CA ASP A 36 19.47 -20.18 -10.37
C ASP A 36 20.74 -20.34 -9.50
N GLY A 37 20.66 -21.07 -8.39
CA GLY A 37 21.80 -21.44 -7.54
C GLY A 37 22.09 -20.51 -6.36
N CYS A 38 21.11 -19.73 -5.88
CA CYS A 38 21.30 -18.95 -4.65
C CYS A 38 21.47 -19.88 -3.45
N PRO A 39 22.58 -19.79 -2.68
CA PRO A 39 22.94 -20.80 -1.70
C PRO A 39 22.08 -20.76 -0.42
N GLY A 40 21.54 -19.60 -0.05
CA GLY A 40 20.77 -19.43 1.19
C GLY A 40 19.72 -18.36 1.06
N LEU A 41 18.43 -18.79 1.02
CA LEU A 41 17.26 -17.93 1.05
C LEU A 41 16.33 -18.35 2.17
N ARG A 42 15.95 -17.39 3.00
CA ARG A 42 14.89 -17.55 4.00
C ARG A 42 13.82 -16.50 3.78
N LEU A 43 12.57 -16.88 4.01
CA LEU A 43 11.41 -16.01 3.95
C LEU A 43 10.75 -15.96 5.32
N LEU A 44 10.52 -14.78 5.82
CA LEU A 44 9.66 -14.49 6.96
C LEU A 44 8.52 -13.63 6.46
N GLU A 45 7.32 -13.95 6.89
CA GLU A 45 6.11 -13.21 6.56
C GLU A 45 5.41 -12.79 7.84
N ARG A 46 5.02 -11.52 7.91
CA ARG A 46 4.21 -11.00 8.99
C ARG A 46 3.32 -9.87 8.49
N ASP A 47 2.02 -10.04 8.62
CA ASP A 47 1.02 -9.00 8.30
C ASP A 47 1.18 -8.40 6.89
N GLY A 48 1.51 -9.27 5.90
CA GLY A 48 1.75 -8.90 4.51
C GLY A 48 3.13 -8.32 4.21
N GLU A 49 3.97 -8.07 5.22
CA GLU A 49 5.37 -7.74 5.03
C GLU A 49 6.20 -9.02 4.89
N PHE A 50 7.04 -9.05 3.86
CA PHE A 50 7.98 -10.14 3.63
C PHE A 50 9.40 -9.68 3.91
N ALA A 51 10.13 -10.41 4.76
CA ALA A 51 11.56 -10.26 4.93
C ALA A 51 12.26 -11.42 4.19
N ILE A 52 12.95 -11.08 3.11
CA ILE A 52 13.71 -12.03 2.29
C ILE A 52 15.16 -11.94 2.69
N CYS A 53 15.64 -12.95 3.41
CA CYS A 53 17.01 -13.04 3.89
C CYS A 53 17.86 -13.78 2.88
N VAL A 54 18.90 -13.13 2.37
CA VAL A 54 19.95 -13.73 1.53
C VAL A 54 21.18 -13.95 2.38
N GLN A 55 21.57 -15.19 2.57
CA GLN A 55 22.76 -15.59 3.33
C GLN A 55 23.78 -16.26 2.44
N VAL A 56 25.00 -15.76 2.42
CA VAL A 56 26.09 -16.30 1.61
C VAL A 56 27.33 -16.46 2.47
N SER A 57 27.99 -17.59 2.32
CA SER A 57 29.28 -17.87 2.96
C SER A 57 30.37 -18.01 1.90
N ALA A 58 31.55 -17.40 2.16
CA ALA A 58 32.71 -17.45 1.26
C ALA A 58 34.02 -17.49 2.06
N PRO A 59 35.17 -17.82 1.42
CA PRO A 59 36.47 -17.89 2.09
C PRO A 59 36.91 -16.58 2.73
N ASN A 60 36.49 -15.43 2.18
CA ASN A 60 36.78 -14.12 2.75
C ASN A 60 35.53 -13.22 2.73
N ARG A 61 35.57 -12.15 3.54
CA ARG A 61 34.49 -11.23 3.73
C ARG A 61 34.07 -10.52 2.43
N ALA A 62 35.03 -10.03 1.65
CA ALA A 62 34.76 -9.30 0.42
C ALA A 62 34.01 -10.14 -0.61
N MET A 63 34.40 -11.43 -0.78
CA MET A 63 33.67 -12.36 -1.64
C MET A 63 32.27 -12.65 -1.13
N ALA A 64 32.10 -12.84 0.19
CA ALA A 64 30.79 -13.08 0.76
C ALA A 64 29.86 -11.88 0.55
N GLU A 65 30.34 -10.65 0.75
CA GLU A 65 29.62 -9.40 0.48
C GLU A 65 29.25 -9.27 -1.01
N GLN A 66 30.18 -9.51 -1.92
CA GLN A 66 29.94 -9.44 -3.35
C GLN A 66 28.88 -10.46 -3.82
N TYR A 67 28.96 -11.70 -3.35
CA TYR A 67 27.98 -12.72 -3.72
C TYR A 67 26.62 -12.46 -3.11
N CYS A 68 26.59 -11.98 -1.86
CA CYS A 68 25.34 -11.59 -1.21
C CYS A 68 24.67 -10.43 -1.96
N GLU A 69 25.43 -9.41 -2.36
CA GLU A 69 24.96 -8.27 -3.16
C GLU A 69 24.43 -8.72 -4.53
N LYS A 70 25.12 -9.63 -5.21
CA LYS A 70 24.67 -10.19 -6.50
C LYS A 70 23.24 -10.75 -6.39
N TRP A 71 22.95 -11.52 -5.35
CA TRP A 71 21.62 -12.11 -5.16
C TRP A 71 20.58 -11.08 -4.71
N ALA A 72 20.97 -10.16 -3.82
CA ALA A 72 20.12 -9.06 -3.42
C ALA A 72 19.72 -8.17 -4.61
N ALA A 73 20.66 -7.85 -5.50
CA ALA A 73 20.37 -7.08 -6.71
C ALA A 73 19.40 -7.80 -7.65
N ARG A 74 19.52 -9.13 -7.79
CA ARG A 74 18.55 -9.92 -8.58
C ARG A 74 17.14 -9.90 -7.98
N LEU A 75 17.05 -10.00 -6.67
CA LEU A 75 15.76 -9.91 -5.97
C LEU A 75 15.15 -8.51 -6.12
N ARG A 76 15.96 -7.43 -5.97
CA ARG A 76 15.48 -6.06 -6.23
C ARG A 76 14.95 -5.90 -7.65
N ALA A 77 15.64 -6.47 -8.65
CA ALA A 77 15.18 -6.43 -10.03
C ALA A 77 13.86 -7.19 -10.26
N LYS A 78 13.57 -8.24 -9.47
CA LYS A 78 12.33 -9.01 -9.55
C LYS A 78 11.15 -8.34 -8.86
N PHE A 79 11.37 -7.73 -7.71
CA PHE A 79 10.32 -7.10 -6.91
C PHE A 79 10.15 -5.61 -7.21
N GLY A 80 11.17 -4.93 -7.77
CA GLY A 80 11.06 -3.53 -8.17
C GLY A 80 10.58 -2.63 -7.04
N ASP A 81 9.50 -1.90 -7.30
CA ASP A 81 8.88 -0.93 -6.38
C ASP A 81 8.26 -1.57 -5.12
N ASP A 82 8.08 -2.89 -5.11
CA ASP A 82 7.59 -3.62 -3.94
C ASP A 82 8.66 -3.74 -2.84
N VAL A 83 9.96 -3.58 -3.17
CA VAL A 83 11.02 -3.47 -2.17
C VAL A 83 10.95 -2.09 -1.53
N PHE A 84 10.60 -2.04 -0.23
CA PHE A 84 10.47 -0.76 0.46
C PHE A 84 11.67 -0.41 1.35
N ALA A 85 12.47 -1.40 1.77
CA ALA A 85 13.64 -1.18 2.62
C ALA A 85 14.62 -2.36 2.56
N GLU A 86 15.79 -2.16 3.16
CA GLU A 86 16.77 -3.20 3.49
C GLU A 86 16.99 -3.25 5.01
N GLY A 87 17.36 -4.43 5.51
CA GLY A 87 17.59 -4.65 6.95
C GLY A 87 16.30 -4.84 7.74
N GLU A 88 16.27 -4.30 8.94
CA GLU A 88 15.17 -4.49 9.90
C GLU A 88 14.09 -3.39 9.83
N THR A 89 14.22 -2.44 8.92
CA THR A 89 13.28 -1.33 8.78
C THR A 89 11.88 -1.83 8.42
N SER A 90 10.87 -1.49 9.23
CA SER A 90 9.47 -1.78 8.95
C SER A 90 8.90 -0.84 7.89
N LEU A 91 7.77 -1.22 7.27
CA LEU A 91 7.08 -0.36 6.31
C LEU A 91 6.62 0.96 6.96
N ALA A 92 6.18 0.90 8.22
CA ALA A 92 5.80 2.09 8.98
C ALA A 92 6.99 3.04 9.16
N GLN A 93 8.17 2.54 9.55
CA GLN A 93 9.37 3.36 9.68
C GLN A 93 9.80 3.94 8.33
N ALA A 94 9.86 3.14 7.27
CA ALA A 94 10.25 3.61 5.95
C ALA A 94 9.31 4.71 5.42
N THR A 95 8.00 4.57 5.68
CA THR A 95 7.01 5.57 5.27
C THR A 95 7.09 6.84 6.13
N LEU A 96 7.30 6.69 7.45
CA LEU A 96 7.52 7.82 8.34
C LEU A 96 8.75 8.64 7.93
N ASP A 97 9.88 7.97 7.68
CA ASP A 97 11.12 8.62 7.25
C ASP A 97 10.92 9.40 5.94
N ALA A 98 10.17 8.84 4.99
CA ALA A 98 9.83 9.51 3.74
C ALA A 98 8.94 10.74 3.94
N LEU A 99 7.97 10.69 4.86
CA LEU A 99 7.14 11.85 5.22
C LEU A 99 7.98 12.95 5.87
N LEU A 100 8.87 12.60 6.80
CA LEU A 100 9.78 13.53 7.48
C LEU A 100 10.73 14.20 6.47
N GLU A 101 11.40 13.41 5.63
CA GLU A 101 12.33 13.90 4.60
C GLU A 101 11.62 14.89 3.65
N LYS A 102 10.43 14.53 3.18
CA LYS A 102 9.64 15.36 2.25
C LYS A 102 8.84 16.46 2.95
N ARG A 103 8.88 16.54 4.28
CA ARG A 103 8.09 17.48 5.10
C ARG A 103 6.61 17.46 4.72
N LYS A 104 6.02 16.27 4.70
CA LYS A 104 4.63 16.04 4.32
C LYS A 104 3.79 15.64 5.52
N LEU A 105 2.61 16.21 5.63
CA LEU A 105 1.64 15.92 6.68
C LEU A 105 0.59 14.93 6.20
N LEU A 106 0.31 13.94 7.02
CA LEU A 106 -0.74 12.94 6.84
C LEU A 106 -1.84 13.14 7.88
N VAL A 107 -3.09 13.10 7.44
CA VAL A 107 -4.26 13.05 8.32
C VAL A 107 -5.12 11.82 8.00
N ALA A 108 -5.73 11.22 9.00
CA ALA A 108 -6.78 10.24 8.80
C ALA A 108 -8.16 10.93 8.74
N VAL A 109 -9.10 10.40 7.95
CA VAL A 109 -10.43 11.02 7.76
C VAL A 109 -11.38 10.79 8.93
N ASP A 110 -11.11 9.76 9.75
CA ASP A 110 -11.94 9.38 10.89
C ASP A 110 -11.10 8.66 11.96
N GLU A 111 -11.71 8.49 13.13
CA GLU A 111 -11.06 7.84 14.26
C GLU A 111 -10.64 6.39 13.99
N PRO A 112 -11.47 5.51 13.35
CA PRO A 112 -11.03 4.16 13.03
C PRO A 112 -9.75 4.12 12.20
N THR A 113 -9.68 4.92 11.13
CA THR A 113 -8.47 5.03 10.29
C THR A 113 -7.29 5.59 11.11
N GLY A 114 -7.54 6.59 11.95
CA GLY A 114 -6.54 7.19 12.83
C GLY A 114 -5.95 6.18 13.81
N ARG A 115 -6.77 5.32 14.40
CA ARG A 115 -6.31 4.25 15.30
C ARG A 115 -5.46 3.20 14.57
N LEU A 116 -5.87 2.80 13.37
CA LEU A 116 -5.10 1.86 12.55
C LEU A 116 -3.68 2.38 12.29
N LEU A 117 -3.57 3.60 11.78
CA LEU A 117 -2.28 4.22 11.50
C LEU A 117 -1.49 4.53 12.77
N GLY A 118 -2.18 5.02 13.81
CA GLY A 118 -1.58 5.35 15.10
C GLY A 118 -0.94 4.15 15.78
N SER A 119 -1.52 2.96 15.65
CA SER A 119 -0.95 1.73 16.24
C SER A 119 0.46 1.41 15.72
N LEU A 120 0.77 1.77 14.48
CA LEU A 120 2.07 1.54 13.85
C LEU A 120 3.00 2.76 13.91
N LEU A 121 2.46 3.98 13.82
CA LEU A 121 3.26 5.20 13.75
C LEU A 121 3.59 5.77 15.12
N GLN A 122 2.66 5.76 16.08
CA GLN A 122 2.85 6.37 17.41
C GLN A 122 4.07 5.86 18.18
N PRO A 123 4.43 4.55 18.10
CA PRO A 123 5.65 4.07 18.77
C PRO A 123 6.96 4.59 18.15
N LEU A 124 6.90 5.16 16.94
CA LEU A 124 8.07 5.60 16.21
C LEU A 124 8.44 7.06 16.57
N PRO A 125 9.74 7.38 16.69
CA PRO A 125 10.17 8.73 17.04
C PRO A 125 9.78 9.73 15.94
N HIS A 126 9.40 10.94 16.36
CA HIS A 126 9.04 12.08 15.50
C HIS A 126 7.78 11.88 14.64
N SER A 127 6.97 10.85 14.91
CA SER A 127 5.73 10.60 14.17
C SER A 127 4.72 11.75 14.32
N GLU A 128 4.70 12.43 15.46
CA GLU A 128 3.85 13.59 15.74
C GLU A 128 4.12 14.80 14.84
N ALA A 129 5.31 14.86 14.21
CA ALA A 129 5.66 15.92 13.28
C ALA A 129 5.00 15.77 11.90
N VAL A 130 4.51 14.58 11.56
CA VAL A 130 4.00 14.26 10.21
C VAL A 130 2.63 13.58 10.21
N PHE A 131 2.16 13.09 11.35
CA PHE A 131 0.86 12.46 11.47
C PHE A 131 0.04 13.08 12.59
N ASP A 132 -1.14 13.59 12.24
CA ASP A 132 -2.14 14.01 13.23
C ASP A 132 -2.85 12.78 13.77
N PHE A 133 -2.58 12.42 15.02
CA PHE A 133 -3.19 11.30 15.73
C PHE A 133 -4.69 11.51 16.06
N GLY A 134 -5.32 12.48 15.42
CA GLY A 134 -6.74 12.74 15.59
C GLY A 134 -7.09 13.60 16.80
N THR A 135 -6.13 13.91 17.68
CA THR A 135 -6.37 14.76 18.85
C THR A 135 -6.78 16.17 18.46
N GLU A 136 -6.23 16.72 17.39
CA GLU A 136 -6.62 18.03 16.87
C GLU A 136 -7.78 17.97 15.87
N SER A 137 -7.86 16.90 15.04
CA SER A 137 -8.87 16.78 13.98
C SER A 137 -10.17 16.15 14.45
N TYR A 138 -10.11 15.08 15.26
CA TYR A 138 -11.31 14.33 15.69
C TYR A 138 -11.81 14.75 17.05
N ALA A 139 -10.93 15.17 17.95
CA ALA A 139 -11.31 15.64 19.27
C ALA A 139 -11.90 17.05 19.25
N ASP A 140 -11.58 17.87 18.25
CA ASP A 140 -12.22 19.18 18.05
C ASP A 140 -13.57 19.01 17.32
N PRO A 141 -14.72 19.16 18.01
CA PRO A 141 -16.03 18.99 17.40
C PRO A 141 -16.31 19.98 16.26
N LYS A 142 -15.63 21.14 16.24
CA LYS A 142 -15.79 22.14 15.18
C LYS A 142 -15.09 21.67 13.89
N LYS A 143 -13.88 21.15 14.00
CA LYS A 143 -13.15 20.59 12.86
C LYS A 143 -13.84 19.33 12.32
N GLN A 144 -14.27 18.44 13.20
CA GLN A 144 -14.97 17.22 12.83
C GLN A 144 -16.25 17.50 12.01
N LYS A 145 -17.01 18.54 12.36
CA LYS A 145 -18.20 18.95 11.60
C LYS A 145 -17.89 19.47 10.20
N GLN A 146 -16.66 19.87 9.93
CA GLN A 146 -16.22 20.37 8.62
C GLN A 146 -15.65 19.24 7.72
N ILE A 147 -15.24 18.11 8.33
CA ILE A 147 -14.75 16.94 7.60
C ILE A 147 -15.96 16.11 7.12
N VAL A 148 -16.69 16.66 6.16
CA VAL A 148 -17.88 16.04 5.60
C VAL A 148 -17.76 15.87 4.09
N VAL A 149 -18.55 14.95 3.54
CA VAL A 149 -18.61 14.78 2.09
C VAL A 149 -19.26 16.01 1.47
N PRO A 150 -18.62 16.67 0.45
CA PRO A 150 -19.24 17.80 -0.24
C PRO A 150 -20.61 17.43 -0.81
N PRO A 151 -21.67 18.21 -0.55
CA PRO A 151 -23.03 17.90 -1.01
C PRO A 151 -23.15 17.76 -2.53
N GLN A 152 -22.36 18.52 -3.30
CA GLN A 152 -22.33 18.45 -4.76
C GLN A 152 -21.83 17.08 -5.23
N LEU A 153 -20.86 16.49 -4.52
CA LEU A 153 -20.32 15.18 -4.82
C LEU A 153 -21.37 14.07 -4.56
N LEU A 154 -22.10 14.17 -3.45
CA LEU A 154 -23.19 13.24 -3.15
C LEU A 154 -24.33 13.29 -4.17
N LYS A 155 -24.67 14.50 -4.67
CA LYS A 155 -25.67 14.68 -5.72
C LYS A 155 -25.21 14.09 -7.06
N LYS A 156 -23.93 14.28 -7.41
CA LYS A 156 -23.37 13.78 -8.66
C LYS A 156 -23.16 12.28 -8.69
N PHE A 157 -22.79 11.70 -7.55
CA PHE A 157 -22.46 10.28 -7.41
C PHE A 157 -23.24 9.65 -6.24
N PRO A 158 -24.57 9.56 -6.33
CA PRO A 158 -25.39 9.02 -5.25
C PRO A 158 -25.02 7.55 -5.01
N GLY A 159 -24.79 7.21 -3.72
CA GLY A 159 -24.46 5.85 -3.28
C GLY A 159 -23.03 5.37 -3.66
N ASP A 160 -22.18 6.22 -4.22
CA ASP A 160 -20.78 5.88 -4.49
C ASP A 160 -19.93 6.14 -3.25
N VAL A 161 -19.66 5.08 -2.49
CA VAL A 161 -18.87 5.18 -1.23
C VAL A 161 -17.41 5.52 -1.47
N VAL A 162 -16.84 5.16 -2.62
CA VAL A 162 -15.44 5.49 -2.93
C VAL A 162 -15.31 6.98 -3.17
N GLN A 163 -16.28 7.57 -3.90
CA GLN A 163 -16.37 9.02 -4.06
C GLN A 163 -16.64 9.73 -2.73
N ALA A 164 -17.51 9.18 -1.90
CA ALA A 164 -17.81 9.75 -0.59
C ALA A 164 -16.55 9.75 0.31
N ALA A 165 -15.81 8.63 0.37
CA ALA A 165 -14.56 8.54 1.12
C ALA A 165 -13.50 9.54 0.59
N ALA A 166 -13.35 9.65 -0.73
CA ALA A 166 -12.45 10.62 -1.34
C ALA A 166 -12.85 12.08 -1.05
N GLY A 167 -14.16 12.37 -1.07
CA GLY A 167 -14.68 13.70 -0.70
C GLY A 167 -14.37 14.07 0.75
N ARG A 168 -14.54 13.12 1.68
CA ARG A 168 -14.15 13.31 3.10
C ARG A 168 -12.65 13.50 3.24
N ALA A 169 -11.83 12.75 2.50
CA ALA A 169 -10.39 12.89 2.53
C ALA A 169 -9.93 14.28 2.07
N LEU A 170 -10.53 14.81 0.99
CA LEU A 170 -10.27 16.19 0.54
C LEU A 170 -10.69 17.22 1.60
N ALA A 171 -11.86 17.05 2.23
CA ALA A 171 -12.29 17.94 3.30
C ALA A 171 -11.32 17.88 4.50
N ALA A 172 -10.85 16.69 4.90
CA ALA A 172 -9.87 16.53 5.96
C ALA A 172 -8.57 17.28 5.65
N MET A 173 -8.04 17.15 4.43
CA MET A 173 -6.86 17.89 3.99
C MET A 173 -7.06 19.41 4.07
N GLN A 174 -8.22 19.90 3.64
CA GLN A 174 -8.55 21.35 3.67
C GLN A 174 -8.63 21.89 5.08
N VAL A 175 -9.27 21.14 6.01
CA VAL A 175 -9.48 21.55 7.40
C VAL A 175 -8.18 21.54 8.20
N THR A 176 -7.29 20.55 7.93
CA THR A 176 -6.05 20.36 8.70
C THR A 176 -4.83 20.97 8.04
N GLY A 177 -4.91 21.32 6.75
CA GLY A 177 -3.74 21.73 5.97
C GLY A 177 -2.80 20.58 5.60
N ALA A 178 -3.21 19.32 5.80
CA ALA A 178 -2.39 18.16 5.48
C ALA A 178 -2.16 18.01 3.97
N ASP A 179 -1.02 17.40 3.61
CA ASP A 179 -0.68 17.08 2.22
C ASP A 179 -1.35 15.81 1.72
N PHE A 180 -1.61 14.88 2.65
CA PHE A 180 -2.24 13.59 2.40
C PHE A 180 -3.36 13.33 3.40
N ALA A 181 -4.42 12.68 2.94
CA ALA A 181 -5.45 12.12 3.80
C ALA A 181 -5.65 10.63 3.48
N ALA A 182 -5.79 9.83 4.53
CA ALA A 182 -6.05 8.39 4.43
C ALA A 182 -7.42 8.03 4.97
N ALA A 183 -8.05 7.02 4.33
CA ALA A 183 -9.31 6.43 4.78
C ALA A 183 -9.26 4.91 4.67
N TYR A 184 -9.84 4.24 5.64
CA TYR A 184 -10.22 2.83 5.56
C TYR A 184 -11.74 2.71 5.56
N MET A 185 -12.26 1.97 4.62
CA MET A 185 -13.69 1.67 4.55
C MET A 185 -13.90 0.16 4.71
N PRO A 186 -14.57 -0.27 5.79
CA PRO A 186 -14.85 -1.69 6.00
C PRO A 186 -15.81 -2.23 4.93
N ALA A 187 -15.87 -3.56 4.83
CA ALA A 187 -16.82 -4.23 3.96
C ALA A 187 -18.27 -3.84 4.31
N SER A 188 -19.08 -3.67 3.30
CA SER A 188 -20.53 -3.49 3.43
C SER A 188 -21.27 -4.34 2.40
N VAL A 189 -22.61 -4.36 2.45
CA VAL A 189 -23.40 -5.18 1.54
C VAL A 189 -23.06 -4.84 0.07
N GLY A 190 -22.55 -5.82 -0.65
CA GLY A 190 -22.16 -5.68 -2.05
C GLY A 190 -20.84 -4.95 -2.31
N GLN A 191 -20.07 -4.63 -1.26
CA GLN A 191 -18.80 -3.92 -1.37
C GLN A 191 -17.69 -4.60 -0.59
N CYS A 192 -16.54 -4.78 -1.24
CA CYS A 192 -15.33 -5.21 -0.54
C CYS A 192 -14.77 -4.06 0.33
N PRO A 193 -14.00 -4.36 1.38
CA PRO A 193 -13.27 -3.34 2.10
C PRO A 193 -12.23 -2.70 1.20
N PHE A 194 -11.91 -1.44 1.44
CA PHE A 194 -10.87 -0.75 0.68
C PHE A 194 -10.15 0.29 1.55
N VAL A 195 -8.95 0.64 1.13
CA VAL A 195 -8.18 1.78 1.64
C VAL A 195 -8.08 2.84 0.56
N LEU A 196 -7.93 4.09 1.00
CA LEU A 196 -7.84 5.23 0.11
C LEU A 196 -6.80 6.22 0.64
N VAL A 197 -6.00 6.78 -0.26
CA VAL A 197 -5.12 7.92 0.01
C VAL A 197 -5.40 9.01 -1.00
N CYS A 198 -5.66 10.21 -0.50
CA CYS A 198 -5.79 11.43 -1.30
C CYS A 198 -4.57 12.33 -1.16
N ASP A 199 -4.22 13.01 -2.25
CA ASP A 199 -3.33 14.15 -2.28
C ASP A 199 -3.86 15.20 -3.27
N ARG A 200 -3.11 16.28 -3.53
CA ARG A 200 -3.50 17.34 -4.48
C ARG A 200 -3.66 16.84 -5.92
N ARG A 201 -3.09 15.69 -6.28
CA ARG A 201 -3.20 15.09 -7.63
C ARG A 201 -4.47 14.27 -7.81
N GLY A 202 -5.15 13.89 -6.71
CA GLY A 202 -6.35 13.08 -6.69
C GLY A 202 -6.30 11.98 -5.66
N ALA A 203 -7.15 10.97 -5.83
CA ALA A 203 -7.29 9.84 -4.93
C ALA A 203 -6.76 8.56 -5.57
N VAL A 204 -6.21 7.70 -4.75
CA VAL A 204 -5.95 6.29 -5.05
C VAL A 204 -6.72 5.45 -4.06
N ALA A 205 -7.49 4.49 -4.55
CA ALA A 205 -8.19 3.51 -3.75
C ALA A 205 -7.74 2.10 -4.13
N CYS A 206 -7.50 1.26 -3.12
CA CYS A 206 -7.13 -0.14 -3.29
C CYS A 206 -8.15 -1.02 -2.58
N ALA A 207 -8.70 -1.99 -3.33
CA ALA A 207 -9.55 -3.02 -2.76
C ALA A 207 -8.72 -3.98 -1.89
N LEU A 208 -9.29 -4.39 -0.76
CA LEU A 208 -8.67 -5.33 0.16
C LEU A 208 -9.36 -6.70 0.09
N PRO A 209 -8.62 -7.78 0.36
CA PRO A 209 -9.23 -9.06 0.69
C PRO A 209 -10.13 -8.91 1.93
N PRO A 210 -11.19 -9.72 2.08
CA PRO A 210 -11.97 -9.78 3.30
C PRO A 210 -11.12 -10.32 4.46
N ASP A 211 -11.52 -10.01 5.69
CA ASP A 211 -10.98 -10.58 6.93
C ASP A 211 -9.48 -10.31 7.18
N MET A 212 -8.96 -9.21 6.66
CA MET A 212 -7.61 -8.75 6.97
C MET A 212 -7.55 -8.14 8.37
N ASN A 213 -6.44 -8.41 9.08
CA ASN A 213 -6.21 -7.79 10.38
C ASN A 213 -5.83 -6.30 10.27
N ASP A 214 -5.93 -5.60 11.38
CA ASP A 214 -5.69 -4.16 11.46
C ASP A 214 -4.27 -3.77 11.01
N THR A 215 -3.27 -4.57 11.34
CA THR A 215 -1.87 -4.30 10.95
C THR A 215 -1.70 -4.39 9.43
N PHE A 216 -2.28 -5.40 8.78
CA PHE A 216 -2.26 -5.50 7.32
C PHE A 216 -2.95 -4.30 6.65
N ILE A 217 -4.12 -3.90 7.17
CA ILE A 217 -4.87 -2.74 6.64
C ILE A 217 -4.05 -1.46 6.78
N ALA A 218 -3.42 -1.24 7.93
CA ALA A 218 -2.55 -0.09 8.16
C ALA A 218 -1.33 -0.12 7.23
N ASN A 219 -0.67 -1.26 7.07
CA ASN A 219 0.45 -1.44 6.15
C ASN A 219 0.03 -1.16 4.70
N GLN A 220 -1.18 -1.56 4.29
CA GLN A 220 -1.68 -1.26 2.96
C GLN A 220 -1.86 0.25 2.71
N ILE A 221 -2.31 1.00 3.72
CA ILE A 221 -2.38 2.47 3.65
C ILE A 221 -0.97 3.06 3.54
N LEU A 222 -0.04 2.58 4.36
CA LEU A 222 1.34 3.08 4.40
C LEU A 222 2.08 2.81 3.08
N ASP A 223 1.92 1.63 2.48
CA ASP A 223 2.51 1.34 1.17
C ASP A 223 1.91 2.21 0.06
N LEU A 224 0.59 2.39 0.08
CA LEU A 224 -0.09 3.25 -0.87
C LEU A 224 0.40 4.70 -0.76
N LEU A 225 0.60 5.19 0.46
CA LEU A 225 1.17 6.50 0.74
C LEU A 225 2.62 6.60 0.24
N ARG A 226 3.46 5.60 0.53
CA ARG A 226 4.85 5.51 0.04
C ARG A 226 4.90 5.57 -1.49
N ARG A 227 4.07 4.78 -2.16
CA ARG A 227 4.00 4.78 -3.63
C ARG A 227 3.58 6.14 -4.17
N ARG A 228 2.65 6.82 -3.51
CA ARG A 228 2.24 8.18 -3.89
C ARG A 228 3.32 9.22 -3.63
N LEU A 229 4.06 9.12 -2.53
CA LEU A 229 5.18 10.01 -2.19
C LEU A 229 6.32 9.96 -3.21
N PHE A 230 6.64 8.78 -3.70
CA PHE A 230 7.75 8.55 -4.62
C PHE A 230 7.35 8.40 -6.09
N GLY A 231 6.04 8.41 -6.40
CA GLY A 231 5.55 8.22 -7.77
C GLY A 231 5.77 6.80 -8.30
N LEU A 232 5.76 5.79 -7.41
CA LEU A 232 5.98 4.39 -7.75
C LEU A 232 4.74 3.77 -8.39
N GLN A 233 4.94 2.62 -9.03
CA GLN A 233 3.86 1.85 -9.65
C GLN A 233 2.88 1.34 -8.59
N LEU A 234 1.59 1.49 -8.87
CA LEU A 234 0.52 0.96 -8.03
C LEU A 234 0.26 -0.52 -8.37
N THR A 235 -0.25 -1.26 -7.38
CA THR A 235 -0.68 -2.65 -7.59
C THR A 235 -1.96 -2.72 -8.42
N ASP A 236 -2.24 -3.87 -9.05
CA ASP A 236 -3.42 -4.08 -9.90
C ASP A 236 -4.76 -3.95 -9.16
N SER A 237 -4.76 -4.07 -7.83
CA SER A 237 -5.93 -3.88 -6.98
C SER A 237 -6.29 -2.41 -6.77
N CYS A 238 -5.45 -1.47 -7.23
CA CYS A 238 -5.60 -0.04 -7.00
C CYS A 238 -6.07 0.68 -8.27
N ILE A 239 -6.84 1.75 -8.07
CA ILE A 239 -7.20 2.70 -9.12
C ILE A 239 -6.88 4.11 -8.67
N THR A 240 -6.49 4.93 -9.65
CA THR A 240 -6.34 6.38 -9.49
C THR A 240 -7.51 7.09 -10.13
N PHE A 241 -8.08 8.08 -9.44
CA PHE A 241 -9.19 8.88 -9.95
C PHE A 241 -9.17 10.30 -9.37
N ARG A 242 -9.88 11.21 -10.03
CA ARG A 242 -10.13 12.55 -9.49
C ARG A 242 -11.51 12.57 -8.83
N PRO A 243 -11.60 12.87 -7.53
CA PRO A 243 -12.89 13.00 -6.85
C PRO A 243 -13.80 14.01 -7.60
N GLY A 244 -15.05 13.63 -7.78
CA GLY A 244 -16.02 14.43 -8.51
C GLY A 244 -15.99 14.33 -10.04
N HIS A 245 -15.04 13.62 -10.64
CA HIS A 245 -14.92 13.46 -12.09
C HIS A 245 -15.26 12.06 -12.60
N ASP A 246 -14.65 11.05 -12.04
CA ASP A 246 -14.82 9.66 -12.47
C ASP A 246 -15.69 8.89 -11.46
N ARG A 247 -16.40 7.88 -11.91
CA ARG A 247 -17.15 6.96 -11.03
C ARG A 247 -16.35 5.66 -10.86
N PRO A 248 -15.56 5.51 -9.78
CA PRO A 248 -14.89 4.26 -9.48
C PRO A 248 -15.91 3.19 -9.03
N LEU A 249 -15.72 1.97 -9.49
CA LEU A 249 -16.47 0.80 -9.02
C LEU A 249 -15.54 -0.16 -8.33
N LEU A 250 -15.92 -0.57 -7.12
CA LEU A 250 -15.35 -1.72 -6.45
C LEU A 250 -16.02 -2.98 -7.02
N VAL A 251 -15.29 -3.73 -7.84
CA VAL A 251 -15.79 -4.99 -8.40
C VAL A 251 -15.04 -6.14 -7.76
N VAL A 252 -15.79 -7.04 -7.11
CA VAL A 252 -15.26 -8.36 -6.75
C VAL A 252 -15.17 -9.16 -8.05
N SER A 253 -13.96 -9.50 -8.47
CA SER A 253 -13.78 -10.32 -9.68
C SER A 253 -14.35 -11.70 -9.46
N GLU A 254 -15.43 -12.06 -10.19
CA GLU A 254 -16.02 -13.40 -10.14
C GLU A 254 -15.07 -14.51 -10.63
N ALA A 255 -14.06 -14.17 -11.42
CA ALA A 255 -13.06 -15.12 -11.87
C ALA A 255 -12.24 -15.76 -10.74
N ALA A 256 -12.28 -15.18 -9.54
CA ALA A 256 -11.58 -15.72 -8.36
C ALA A 256 -12.41 -16.77 -7.61
N LYS A 257 -13.72 -16.85 -7.81
CA LYS A 257 -14.59 -17.85 -7.14
C LYS A 257 -14.35 -19.28 -7.63
N SER A 258 -13.82 -19.47 -8.85
CA SER A 258 -13.69 -20.80 -9.46
C SER A 258 -12.35 -21.50 -9.23
N ARG A 259 -11.36 -20.87 -8.62
CA ARG A 259 -10.03 -21.45 -8.40
C ARG A 259 -9.55 -21.37 -6.97
N GLY A 260 -10.35 -21.70 -6.00
CA GLY A 260 -9.98 -22.09 -4.63
C GLY A 260 -8.85 -21.34 -3.88
N ASN A 261 -8.15 -20.39 -4.48
CA ASN A 261 -7.06 -19.64 -3.87
C ASN A 261 -6.94 -18.25 -4.50
N THR A 262 -7.04 -17.25 -3.68
CA THR A 262 -6.76 -15.81 -3.94
C THR A 262 -7.84 -15.08 -4.73
N VAL A 263 -8.77 -14.49 -4.02
CA VAL A 263 -9.75 -13.54 -4.59
C VAL A 263 -8.97 -12.29 -5.00
N ARG A 264 -8.86 -12.04 -6.32
CA ARG A 264 -8.36 -10.76 -6.82
C ARG A 264 -9.49 -9.75 -6.79
N PHE A 265 -9.36 -8.73 -5.97
CA PHE A 265 -10.24 -7.57 -5.98
C PHE A 265 -9.72 -6.57 -6.99
N SER A 266 -10.58 -6.00 -7.79
CA SER A 266 -10.21 -4.92 -8.71
C SER A 266 -11.20 -3.77 -8.61
N LEU A 267 -10.66 -2.56 -8.64
CA LEU A 267 -11.42 -1.33 -8.84
C LEU A 267 -11.44 -1.04 -10.35
N ARG A 268 -12.61 -0.89 -10.95
CA ARG A 268 -12.74 -0.54 -12.37
C ARG A 268 -13.36 0.84 -12.53
N ARG A 269 -12.89 1.60 -13.52
CA ARG A 269 -13.60 2.80 -13.98
C ARG A 269 -14.82 2.36 -14.81
N ARG A 270 -15.98 2.93 -14.52
CA ARG A 270 -17.14 2.82 -15.41
C ARG A 270 -16.97 3.86 -16.50
N THR A 271 -16.86 3.45 -17.75
CA THR A 271 -17.09 4.33 -18.89
C THR A 271 -18.52 4.85 -18.80
N PRO A 272 -18.75 6.17 -18.91
CA PRO A 272 -20.12 6.66 -19.02
C PRO A 272 -20.79 5.99 -20.23
N PRO A 273 -22.10 5.70 -20.16
CA PRO A 273 -22.82 5.19 -21.33
C PRO A 273 -22.68 6.23 -22.44
N THR A 274 -22.22 5.79 -23.61
CA THR A 274 -22.30 6.56 -24.84
C THR A 274 -23.77 6.96 -25.01
N ARG A 275 -24.07 8.24 -25.06
CA ARG A 275 -25.36 8.72 -25.54
C ARG A 275 -25.43 8.27 -26.98
N ASP A 276 -26.26 7.28 -27.24
CA ASP A 276 -26.67 6.96 -28.58
C ASP A 276 -27.36 8.21 -29.18
N ALA A 277 -26.67 8.79 -30.15
CA ALA A 277 -27.25 9.79 -31.03
C ALA A 277 -28.14 9.04 -32.00
N ASP A 278 -29.42 8.88 -31.64
CA ASP A 278 -30.46 8.50 -32.60
C ASP A 278 -31.80 9.07 -32.13
N HIS A 279 -32.09 10.25 -32.63
CA HIS A 279 -33.45 10.71 -32.92
C HIS A 279 -33.37 11.77 -34.00
N THR A 280 -33.12 11.35 -35.22
CA THR A 280 -33.66 12.07 -36.37
C THR A 280 -35.11 11.59 -36.49
N ALA A 281 -36.02 12.39 -35.97
CA ALA A 281 -37.44 12.28 -36.31
C ALA A 281 -37.65 13.07 -37.60
N ASP A 282 -37.88 12.34 -38.66
CA ASP A 282 -38.51 12.87 -39.90
C ASP A 282 -39.90 13.38 -39.54
N PHE A 283 -40.15 14.64 -39.84
CA PHE A 283 -41.49 15.21 -40.00
C PHE A 283 -41.66 15.56 -41.46
N GLU A 284 -42.50 14.78 -42.17
CA GLU A 284 -43.38 15.23 -43.21
C GLU A 284 -44.75 15.57 -42.65
#